data_457b3c634befc79166304c8f506b2f54
#
_entry.id   457b3c634befc79166304c8f506b2f54
#
_cell.length_a   1.000
_cell.length_b   1.000
_cell.length_c   1.000
_cell.angle_alpha   90.00
_cell.angle_beta   90.00
_cell.angle_gamma   90.00
#
_symmetry.space_group_name_H-M   'P 1'
#
loop_
_entity.id
_entity.type
_entity.pdbx_description
1 polymer ?
#
loop_
_entity_poly.entity_id
_entity_poly.type
_entity_poly.pdbx_seq_one_letter_code
_entity_poly.pdbx_strand_id
1 'polypeptide(L)'
;MKTITRDEAFALLKKYNKDPFHIQHALTVEAVMKWYANELGYGEDAEYWGIVGLLHDIDFELYPEEHCLKAPEMLRKAGVGEDVIHSVVSHGYGITVGCGATIDVAPEHEMEKVLFAADELTGLILSLIHI
;
A
#
# COMPACT_ATOMS: atom_id res chain seq x y z
N MET A 1 -19.15 -2.98 4.85
CA MET A 1 -17.90 -3.50 4.28
C MET A 1 -17.02 -4.08 5.38
N LYS A 2 -16.36 -5.17 5.10
CA LYS A 2 -15.50 -5.82 6.08
C LYS A 2 -14.21 -5.03 6.25
N THR A 3 -13.88 -4.68 7.49
CA THR A 3 -12.59 -4.08 7.82
C THR A 3 -11.61 -5.21 8.18
N ILE A 4 -10.53 -5.29 7.46
CA ILE A 4 -9.49 -6.30 7.70
C ILE A 4 -8.66 -5.89 8.93
N THR A 5 -8.26 -6.86 9.75
CA THR A 5 -7.38 -6.60 10.88
C THR A 5 -5.93 -6.53 10.42
N ARG A 6 -5.07 -5.95 11.26
CA ARG A 6 -3.62 -5.86 10.96
C ARG A 6 -3.01 -7.26 10.78
N ASP A 7 -3.38 -8.22 11.61
CA ASP A 7 -2.85 -9.59 11.51
C ASP A 7 -3.30 -10.28 10.22
N GLU A 8 -4.56 -10.09 9.84
CA GLU A 8 -5.08 -10.60 8.57
C GLU A 8 -4.35 -9.96 7.38
N ALA A 9 -4.11 -8.64 7.45
CA ALA A 9 -3.40 -7.92 6.40
C ALA A 9 -1.97 -8.41 6.25
N PHE A 10 -1.26 -8.63 7.35
CA PHE A 10 0.10 -9.14 7.30
C PHE A 10 0.16 -10.56 6.76
N ALA A 11 -0.78 -11.42 7.14
CA ALA A 11 -0.87 -12.77 6.59
C ALA A 11 -1.11 -12.74 5.07
N LEU A 12 -1.98 -11.83 4.62
CA LEU A 12 -2.27 -11.64 3.19
C LEU A 12 -1.02 -11.16 2.45
N LEU A 13 -0.30 -10.19 3.02
CA LEU A 13 0.96 -9.71 2.44
C LEU A 13 1.95 -10.84 2.26
N LYS A 14 2.17 -11.67 3.28
CA LYS A 14 3.12 -12.77 3.22
C LYS A 14 2.69 -13.88 2.27
N LYS A 15 1.40 -14.00 1.99
CA LYS A 15 0.88 -14.96 1.03
C LYS A 15 1.38 -14.66 -0.38
N TYR A 16 1.45 -13.38 -0.74
CA TYR A 16 1.79 -12.94 -2.09
C TYR A 16 3.20 -12.38 -2.22
N ASN A 17 3.89 -12.12 -1.10
CA ASN A 17 5.22 -11.52 -1.10
C ASN A 17 6.16 -12.34 -0.22
N LYS A 18 7.21 -12.90 -0.82
CA LYS A 18 8.20 -13.74 -0.13
C LYS A 18 9.55 -13.06 0.01
N ASP A 19 9.82 -12.04 -0.82
CA ASP A 19 11.09 -11.33 -0.78
C ASP A 19 11.19 -10.49 0.50
N PRO A 20 12.24 -10.71 1.32
CA PRO A 20 12.40 -9.92 2.56
C PRO A 20 12.45 -8.41 2.32
N PHE A 21 12.96 -7.96 1.18
CA PHE A 21 13.00 -6.54 0.84
C PHE A 21 11.58 -5.97 0.70
N HIS A 22 10.69 -6.67 0.01
CA HIS A 22 9.30 -6.23 -0.16
C HIS A 22 8.56 -6.21 1.17
N ILE A 23 8.78 -7.20 2.02
CA ILE A 23 8.16 -7.26 3.35
C ILE A 23 8.69 -6.12 4.22
N GLN A 24 10.00 -5.87 4.20
CA GLN A 24 10.60 -4.78 4.96
C GLN A 24 10.06 -3.42 4.51
N HIS A 25 9.93 -3.21 3.20
CA HIS A 25 9.35 -1.98 2.66
C HIS A 25 7.91 -1.78 3.15
N ALA A 26 7.09 -2.83 3.08
CA ALA A 26 5.70 -2.78 3.55
C ALA A 26 5.61 -2.43 5.04
N LEU A 27 6.44 -3.05 5.87
CA LEU A 27 6.49 -2.78 7.31
C LEU A 27 6.96 -1.35 7.60
N THR A 28 7.89 -0.85 6.81
CA THR A 28 8.38 0.52 6.96
C THR A 28 7.30 1.53 6.61
N VAL A 29 6.59 1.31 5.51
CA VAL A 29 5.49 2.20 5.11
C VAL A 29 4.36 2.13 6.14
N GLU A 30 4.07 0.96 6.69
CA GLU A 30 3.10 0.81 7.79
C GLU A 30 3.47 1.72 8.96
N ALA A 31 4.72 1.66 9.41
CA ALA A 31 5.19 2.45 10.54
C ALA A 31 5.12 3.95 10.26
N VAL A 32 5.53 4.36 9.07
CA VAL A 32 5.50 5.77 8.65
C VAL A 32 4.05 6.28 8.59
N MET A 33 3.14 5.49 8.05
CA MET A 33 1.73 5.87 7.97
C MET A 33 1.11 6.05 9.35
N LYS A 34 1.41 5.13 10.28
CA LYS A 34 0.94 5.25 11.66
C LYS A 34 1.47 6.50 12.34
N TRP A 35 2.73 6.82 12.11
CA TRP A 35 3.35 8.02 12.69
C TRP A 35 2.64 9.28 12.17
N TYR A 36 2.41 9.38 10.87
CA TYR A 36 1.72 10.54 10.30
C TYR A 36 0.27 10.62 10.74
N ALA A 37 -0.42 9.49 10.91
CA ALA A 37 -1.78 9.49 11.44
C ALA A 37 -1.83 10.16 12.81
N ASN A 38 -0.90 9.82 13.68
CA ASN A 38 -0.83 10.43 15.01
C ASN A 38 -0.47 11.92 14.95
N GLU A 39 0.49 12.29 14.10
CA GLU A 39 0.94 13.69 13.98
C GLU A 39 -0.12 14.60 13.37
N LEU A 40 -0.93 14.09 12.45
CA LEU A 40 -1.95 14.89 11.76
C LEU A 40 -3.31 14.87 12.45
N GLY A 41 -3.42 14.24 13.63
CA GLY A 41 -4.66 14.24 14.40
C GLY A 41 -5.61 13.07 14.09
N TYR A 42 -5.14 12.07 13.38
CA TYR A 42 -5.92 10.87 13.04
C TYR A 42 -5.50 9.65 13.86
N GLY A 43 -5.08 9.84 15.11
CA GLY A 43 -4.56 8.77 15.95
C GLY A 43 -5.51 7.57 16.12
N GLU A 44 -6.82 7.82 16.10
CA GLU A 44 -7.82 6.76 16.19
C GLU A 44 -7.82 5.87 14.94
N ASP A 45 -7.35 6.39 13.81
CA ASP A 45 -7.29 5.68 12.54
C ASP A 45 -5.88 5.18 12.21
N ALA A 46 -4.94 5.27 13.15
CA ALA A 46 -3.54 4.90 12.89
C ALA A 46 -3.40 3.47 12.40
N GLU A 47 -4.16 2.53 12.97
CA GLU A 47 -4.12 1.13 12.55
C GLU A 47 -4.62 0.99 11.10
N TYR A 48 -5.68 1.70 10.74
CA TYR A 48 -6.22 1.71 9.37
C TYR A 48 -5.18 2.25 8.38
N TRP A 49 -4.54 3.36 8.72
CA TRP A 49 -3.48 3.94 7.90
C TRP A 49 -2.33 2.95 7.71
N GLY A 50 -1.96 2.26 8.80
CA GLY A 50 -0.92 1.24 8.76
C GLY A 50 -1.26 0.07 7.86
N ILE A 51 -2.52 -0.40 7.91
CA ILE A 51 -2.99 -1.51 7.07
C ILE A 51 -2.91 -1.14 5.59
N VAL A 52 -3.32 0.07 5.23
CA VAL A 52 -3.20 0.54 3.85
C VAL A 52 -1.73 0.56 3.41
N GLY A 53 -0.85 1.08 4.26
CA GLY A 53 0.59 1.08 4.00
C GLY A 53 1.15 -0.33 3.82
N LEU A 54 0.69 -1.26 4.63
CA LEU A 54 1.13 -2.66 4.58
C LEU A 54 0.73 -3.34 3.27
N LEU A 55 -0.42 -3.00 2.73
CA LEU A 55 -0.99 -3.65 1.54
C LEU A 55 -0.71 -2.91 0.23
N HIS A 56 -0.08 -1.74 0.26
CA HIS A 56 0.02 -0.88 -0.92
C HIS A 56 0.74 -1.51 -2.12
N ASP A 57 1.70 -2.40 -1.88
CA ASP A 57 2.47 -3.08 -2.92
C ASP A 57 2.18 -4.58 -3.01
N ILE A 58 0.98 -5.00 -2.58
CA ILE A 58 0.66 -6.43 -2.48
C ILE A 58 0.83 -7.18 -3.80
N ASP A 59 0.61 -6.54 -4.93
CA ASP A 59 0.70 -7.15 -6.25
C ASP A 59 2.08 -7.02 -6.93
N PHE A 60 3.01 -6.29 -6.32
CA PHE A 60 4.25 -5.94 -7.01
C PHE A 60 5.15 -7.15 -7.29
N GLU A 61 5.28 -8.07 -6.34
CA GLU A 61 6.19 -9.22 -6.49
C GLU A 61 5.73 -10.19 -7.57
N LEU A 62 4.43 -10.49 -7.61
CA LEU A 62 3.87 -11.44 -8.57
C LEU A 62 3.55 -10.80 -9.92
N TYR A 63 3.17 -9.53 -9.91
CA TYR A 63 2.69 -8.83 -11.10
C TYR A 63 3.37 -7.46 -11.24
N PRO A 64 4.70 -7.40 -11.34
CA PRO A 64 5.41 -6.11 -11.37
C PRO A 64 5.01 -5.23 -12.56
N GLU A 65 4.65 -5.84 -13.69
CA GLU A 65 4.23 -5.10 -14.88
C GLU A 65 2.76 -4.69 -14.85
N GLU A 66 1.99 -5.24 -13.90
CA GLU A 66 0.57 -4.93 -13.73
C GLU A 66 0.30 -4.38 -12.32
N HIS A 67 1.31 -3.77 -11.71
CA HIS A 67 1.20 -3.17 -10.39
C HIS A 67 0.05 -2.16 -10.35
N CYS A 68 -0.73 -2.20 -9.28
CA CYS A 68 -1.96 -1.44 -9.08
C CYS A 68 -3.16 -1.89 -9.95
N LEU A 69 -2.94 -2.70 -10.98
CA LEU A 69 -4.05 -3.29 -11.74
C LEU A 69 -4.55 -4.59 -11.09
N LYS A 70 -3.63 -5.37 -10.52
CA LYS A 70 -3.98 -6.65 -9.89
C LYS A 70 -4.39 -6.51 -8.43
N ALA A 71 -3.94 -5.47 -7.75
CA ALA A 71 -4.26 -5.28 -6.34
C ALA A 71 -5.76 -5.27 -6.04
N PRO A 72 -6.62 -4.58 -6.82
CA PRO A 72 -8.05 -4.60 -6.53
C PRO A 72 -8.66 -6.01 -6.53
N GLU A 73 -8.30 -6.82 -7.51
CA GLU A 73 -8.78 -8.19 -7.62
C GLU A 73 -8.33 -9.04 -6.43
N MET A 74 -7.04 -8.96 -6.10
CA MET A 74 -6.46 -9.70 -4.98
C MET A 74 -7.11 -9.30 -3.65
N LEU A 75 -7.34 -8.02 -3.44
CA LEU A 75 -7.92 -7.51 -2.20
C LEU A 75 -9.41 -7.85 -2.10
N ARG A 76 -10.17 -7.73 -3.20
CA ARG A 76 -11.58 -8.12 -3.21
C ARG A 76 -11.77 -9.60 -2.92
N LYS A 77 -10.91 -10.43 -3.49
CA LYS A 77 -10.92 -11.88 -3.26
C LYS A 77 -10.68 -12.22 -1.79
N ALA A 78 -9.90 -11.40 -1.09
CA ALA A 78 -9.64 -11.58 0.34
C ALA A 78 -10.72 -10.97 1.24
N GLY A 79 -11.74 -10.31 0.66
CA GLY A 79 -12.82 -9.69 1.42
C GLY A 79 -12.51 -8.30 1.94
N VAL A 80 -11.53 -7.62 1.38
CA VAL A 80 -11.15 -6.27 1.79
C VAL A 80 -12.13 -5.25 1.22
N GLY A 81 -12.45 -4.21 2.01
CA GLY A 81 -13.40 -3.18 1.60
C GLY A 81 -12.89 -2.27 0.48
N GLU A 82 -13.81 -1.69 -0.27
CA GLU A 82 -13.49 -0.84 -1.43
C GLU A 82 -12.74 0.44 -1.04
N ASP A 83 -12.94 0.96 0.17
CA ASP A 83 -12.22 2.12 0.65
C ASP A 83 -10.72 1.85 0.81
N VAL A 84 -10.36 0.66 1.34
CA VAL A 84 -8.96 0.23 1.42
C VAL A 84 -8.39 0.03 0.02
N ILE A 85 -9.17 -0.58 -0.88
CA ILE A 85 -8.74 -0.83 -2.26
C ILE A 85 -8.45 0.49 -2.98
N HIS A 86 -9.33 1.49 -2.86
CA HIS A 86 -9.12 2.81 -3.45
C HIS A 86 -7.82 3.43 -2.93
N SER A 87 -7.61 3.38 -1.63
CA SER A 87 -6.42 3.95 -1.00
C SER A 87 -5.15 3.27 -1.47
N VAL A 88 -5.17 1.94 -1.55
CA VAL A 88 -4.02 1.16 -2.06
C VAL A 88 -3.70 1.54 -3.50
N VAL A 89 -4.70 1.56 -4.38
CA VAL A 89 -4.48 1.84 -5.81
C VAL A 89 -4.02 3.27 -6.03
N SER A 90 -4.48 4.22 -5.22
CA SER A 90 -4.18 5.64 -5.40
C SER A 90 -2.68 5.96 -5.31
N HIS A 91 -1.88 5.13 -4.63
CA HIS A 91 -0.44 5.39 -4.55
C HIS A 91 0.26 5.25 -5.92
N GLY A 92 -0.36 4.56 -6.85
CA GLY A 92 0.17 4.40 -8.20
C GLY A 92 -0.38 5.41 -9.22
N TYR A 93 -1.06 6.45 -8.77
CA TYR A 93 -1.67 7.44 -9.66
C TYR A 93 -0.64 8.00 -10.64
N GLY A 94 -1.00 7.98 -11.92
CA GLY A 94 -0.15 8.49 -12.98
C GLY A 94 0.86 7.48 -13.54
N ILE A 95 1.02 6.31 -12.92
CA ILE A 95 1.93 5.27 -13.41
C ILE A 95 1.32 4.57 -14.63
N THR A 96 2.12 4.42 -15.69
CA THR A 96 1.75 3.59 -16.84
C THR A 96 2.29 2.18 -16.61
N VAL A 97 1.41 1.20 -16.63
CA VAL A 97 1.80 -0.20 -16.43
C VAL A 97 2.04 -0.90 -17.76
N GLY A 98 2.62 -2.11 -17.73
CA GLY A 98 3.14 -2.82 -18.89
C GLY A 98 2.18 -3.02 -20.07
N CYS A 99 0.86 -3.04 -19.82
CA CYS A 99 -0.15 -3.15 -20.87
C CYS A 99 -0.49 -1.82 -21.52
N GLY A 100 0.16 -0.70 -21.13
CA GLY A 100 -0.11 0.63 -21.61
C GLY A 100 -1.23 1.37 -20.89
N ALA A 101 -1.87 0.75 -19.92
CA ALA A 101 -2.89 1.40 -19.11
C ALA A 101 -2.26 2.33 -18.08
N THR A 102 -2.85 3.50 -17.87
CA THR A 102 -2.42 4.44 -16.85
C THR A 102 -3.32 4.30 -15.63
N ILE A 103 -2.71 4.29 -14.44
CA ILE A 103 -3.48 4.25 -13.18
C ILE A 103 -4.11 5.62 -12.97
N ASP A 104 -5.44 5.68 -12.95
CA ASP A 104 -6.20 6.93 -12.94
C ASP A 104 -7.00 7.13 -11.63
N VAL A 105 -6.64 6.40 -10.58
CA VAL A 105 -7.25 6.57 -9.26
C VAL A 105 -6.41 7.55 -8.46
N ALA A 106 -6.86 8.82 -8.40
CA ALA A 106 -6.12 9.90 -7.75
C ALA A 106 -6.26 9.83 -6.23
N PRO A 107 -5.21 10.22 -5.47
CA PRO A 107 -5.33 10.39 -4.04
C PRO A 107 -6.33 11.50 -3.69
N GLU A 108 -7.36 11.17 -2.92
CA GLU A 108 -8.40 12.12 -2.52
C GLU A 108 -8.34 12.43 -1.03
N HIS A 109 -8.23 11.38 -0.21
CA HIS A 109 -8.13 11.52 1.24
C HIS A 109 -6.71 11.92 1.63
N GLU A 110 -6.57 12.67 2.73
CA GLU A 110 -5.25 13.08 3.23
C GLU A 110 -4.32 11.88 3.45
N MET A 111 -4.87 10.77 3.97
CA MET A 111 -4.13 9.51 4.12
C MET A 111 -3.54 9.05 2.79
N GLU A 112 -4.29 9.13 1.71
CA GLU A 112 -3.84 8.69 0.39
C GLU A 112 -2.72 9.58 -0.15
N LYS A 113 -2.80 10.88 0.13
CA LYS A 113 -1.74 11.83 -0.24
C LYS A 113 -0.46 11.57 0.53
N VAL A 114 -0.59 11.24 1.82
CA VAL A 114 0.56 10.87 2.66
C VAL A 114 1.19 9.57 2.15
N LEU A 115 0.38 8.57 1.82
CA LEU A 115 0.87 7.32 1.27
C LEU A 115 1.64 7.54 -0.04
N PHE A 116 1.10 8.33 -0.94
CA PHE A 116 1.74 8.65 -2.22
C PHE A 116 3.14 9.23 -2.02
N ALA A 117 3.27 10.19 -1.11
CA ALA A 117 4.55 10.84 -0.83
C ALA A 117 5.49 9.92 -0.04
N ALA A 118 4.97 9.22 0.97
CA ALA A 118 5.77 8.38 1.86
C ALA A 118 6.33 7.16 1.14
N ASP A 119 5.58 6.58 0.22
CA ASP A 119 6.02 5.43 -0.55
C ASP A 119 7.28 5.75 -1.36
N GLU A 120 7.27 6.86 -2.08
CA GLU A 120 8.42 7.27 -2.88
C GLU A 120 9.66 7.52 -2.01
N LEU A 121 9.49 8.25 -0.91
CA LEU A 121 10.60 8.58 -0.01
C LEU A 121 11.16 7.32 0.65
N THR A 122 10.29 6.45 1.14
CA THR A 122 10.70 5.21 1.81
C THR A 122 11.45 4.28 0.86
N GLY A 123 10.94 4.14 -0.37
CA GLY A 123 11.60 3.34 -1.40
C GLY A 123 13.00 3.86 -1.72
N LEU A 124 13.16 5.17 -1.84
CA LEU A 124 14.45 5.80 -2.08
C LEU A 124 15.44 5.52 -0.93
N ILE A 125 15.00 5.69 0.31
CA ILE A 125 15.85 5.47 1.49
C ILE A 125 16.32 4.03 1.55
N LEU A 126 15.43 3.06 1.36
CA LEU A 126 15.78 1.64 1.38
C LEU A 126 16.74 1.28 0.26
N SER A 127 16.57 1.86 -0.93
CA SER A 127 17.48 1.64 -2.05
C SER A 127 18.89 2.13 -1.72
N LEU A 128 19.01 3.28 -1.05
CA LEU A 128 20.31 3.81 -0.65
C LEU A 128 20.99 2.94 0.42
N ILE A 129 20.22 2.37 1.33
CA ILE A 129 20.75 1.50 2.38
C ILE A 129 21.27 0.18 1.79
N HIS A 130 20.63 -0.33 0.75
CA HIS A 130 20.99 -1.62 0.15
C HIS A 130 21.97 -1.53 -1.03
N ILE A 131 22.48 -0.36 -1.32
CA ILE A 131 23.59 -0.18 -2.25
C ILE A 131 24.90 -0.57 -1.53
#